data_0154f76466cb584b00e9ec7f597d4149
#
_entry.id   0154f76466cb584b00e9ec7f597d4149
#
_cell.length_a   1.000
_cell.length_b   1.000
_cell.length_c   1.000
_cell.angle_alpha   90.00
_cell.angle_beta   90.00
_cell.angle_gamma   90.00
#
_symmetry.space_group_name_H-M   'P 1'
#
loop_
_entity.id
_entity.type
_entity.pdbx_description
1 polymer ?
#
loop_
_entity_poly.entity_id
_entity_poly.type
_entity_poly.pdbx_seq_one_letter_code
_entity_poly.pdbx_strand_id
1 'polypeptide(L)'
;AGQILSMVYIKKIREDASAAYSCGAQGSASIEDKYHNVMLFAYFSMKPEKADVALQIMRDEVVNLSKQCDASMLAKVKEYMAKEADDATKSNGYWGGVISTWYRYGIDLHTNYKALVAKQTPESISNFVKEILKAGNRIQVTMMPDQEKK
;
A
#
# COMPACT_ATOMS: atom_id res chain seq x y z
N ALA A 1 3.93 4.50 -1.28
CA ALA A 1 3.37 3.80 -2.45
C ALA A 1 2.00 3.19 -2.15
N GLY A 2 1.85 2.33 -1.13
CA GLY A 2 0.58 1.65 -0.82
C GLY A 2 -0.60 2.61 -0.64
N GLN A 3 -0.46 3.67 0.14
CA GLN A 3 -1.53 4.67 0.35
C GLN A 3 -1.93 5.39 -0.95
N ILE A 4 -0.96 5.68 -1.83
CA ILE A 4 -1.23 6.28 -3.14
C ILE A 4 -2.06 5.32 -3.99
N LEU A 5 -1.65 4.05 -4.07
CA LEU A 5 -2.40 3.02 -4.80
C LEU A 5 -3.79 2.80 -4.21
N SER A 6 -3.96 2.82 -2.88
CA SER A 6 -5.27 2.75 -2.24
C SER A 6 -6.21 3.85 -2.75
N MET A 7 -5.74 5.10 -2.78
CA MET A 7 -6.56 6.22 -3.29
C MET A 7 -6.92 6.05 -4.77
N VAL A 8 -5.97 5.59 -5.60
CA VAL A 8 -6.19 5.34 -7.02
C VAL A 8 -7.20 4.20 -7.23
N TYR A 9 -7.10 3.12 -6.47
CA TYR A 9 -8.01 1.98 -6.57
C TYR A 9 -9.42 2.32 -6.12
N ILE A 10 -9.57 3.08 -5.03
CA ILE A 10 -10.89 3.57 -4.62
C ILE A 10 -11.54 4.35 -5.76
N LYS A 11 -10.81 5.28 -6.36
CA LYS A 11 -11.34 6.07 -7.47
C LYS A 11 -11.65 5.20 -8.69
N LYS A 12 -10.68 4.47 -9.22
CA LYS A 12 -10.81 3.79 -10.53
C LYS A 12 -11.60 2.48 -10.46
N ILE A 13 -11.45 1.70 -9.39
CA ILE A 13 -12.10 0.38 -9.28
C ILE A 13 -13.48 0.50 -8.63
N ARG A 14 -13.57 1.26 -7.52
CA ARG A 14 -14.82 1.39 -6.78
C ARG A 14 -15.75 2.42 -7.41
N GLU A 15 -15.27 3.65 -7.67
CA GLU A 15 -16.11 4.75 -8.14
C GLU A 15 -16.34 4.69 -9.65
N ASP A 16 -15.28 4.71 -10.46
CA ASP A 16 -15.42 4.81 -11.92
C ASP A 16 -15.92 3.49 -12.54
N ALA A 17 -15.31 2.36 -12.21
CA ALA A 17 -15.67 1.05 -12.79
C ALA A 17 -16.81 0.34 -12.05
N SER A 18 -17.14 0.75 -10.82
CA SER A 18 -18.11 0.07 -9.94
C SER A 18 -17.83 -1.44 -9.82
N ALA A 19 -16.55 -1.82 -9.84
CA ALA A 19 -16.12 -3.21 -9.91
C ALA A 19 -15.91 -3.84 -8.53
N ALA A 20 -15.66 -3.05 -7.49
CA ALA A 20 -15.45 -3.52 -6.13
C ALA A 20 -16.14 -2.61 -5.12
N TYR A 21 -16.65 -3.21 -4.03
CA TYR A 21 -17.16 -2.47 -2.88
C TYR A 21 -16.02 -1.98 -1.98
N SER A 22 -15.07 -2.87 -1.71
CA SER A 22 -13.90 -2.60 -0.88
C SER A 22 -12.64 -2.89 -1.66
N CYS A 23 -11.72 -1.95 -1.70
CA CYS A 23 -10.42 -2.09 -2.33
C CYS A 23 -9.39 -1.25 -1.60
N GLY A 24 -8.15 -1.69 -1.66
CA GLY A 24 -7.04 -0.96 -1.05
C GLY A 24 -5.69 -1.56 -1.38
N ALA A 25 -4.66 -0.85 -0.96
CA ALA A 25 -3.28 -1.32 -1.04
C ALA A 25 -2.49 -0.90 0.20
N GLN A 26 -1.55 -1.73 0.60
CA GLN A 26 -0.68 -1.49 1.75
C GLN A 26 0.75 -1.84 1.39
N GLY A 27 1.70 -1.16 2.00
CA GLY A 27 3.11 -1.52 1.99
C GLY A 27 3.50 -2.06 3.35
N SER A 28 4.28 -3.12 3.39
CA SER A 28 4.90 -3.62 4.60
C SER A 28 6.37 -3.92 4.36
N ALA A 29 7.18 -3.81 5.41
CA ALA A 29 8.55 -4.22 5.41
C ALA A 29 8.78 -5.17 6.58
N SER A 30 9.42 -6.32 6.34
CA SER A 30 9.82 -7.22 7.41
C SER A 30 11.05 -6.67 8.10
N ILE A 31 10.95 -6.43 9.40
CA ILE A 31 12.06 -6.01 10.26
C ILE A 31 12.83 -7.25 10.76
N GLU A 32 12.14 -8.37 10.87
CA GLU A 32 12.63 -9.61 11.47
C GLU A 32 13.47 -10.45 10.50
N ASP A 33 13.34 -10.15 9.19
CA ASP A 33 13.95 -10.94 8.16
C ASP A 33 15.36 -10.43 7.82
N LYS A 34 16.32 -11.34 7.80
CA LYS A 34 17.69 -11.08 7.33
C LYS A 34 17.77 -10.41 5.96
N TYR A 35 16.73 -10.58 5.13
CA TYR A 35 16.67 -10.09 3.76
C TYR A 35 15.92 -8.76 3.62
N HIS A 36 15.38 -8.21 4.73
CA HIS A 36 14.62 -6.94 4.71
C HIS A 36 13.54 -6.92 3.62
N ASN A 37 12.74 -7.98 3.55
CA ASN A 37 11.71 -8.12 2.53
C ASN A 37 10.70 -6.97 2.61
N VAL A 38 10.39 -6.41 1.45
CA VAL A 38 9.36 -5.40 1.28
C VAL A 38 8.24 -5.97 0.43
N MET A 39 7.01 -5.79 0.88
CA MET A 39 5.82 -6.26 0.18
C MET A 39 4.89 -5.09 -0.11
N LEU A 40 4.40 -5.01 -1.35
CA LEU A 40 3.29 -4.17 -1.74
C LEU A 40 2.09 -5.08 -1.99
N PHE A 41 1.08 -4.97 -1.14
CA PHE A 41 -0.10 -5.82 -1.15
C PHE A 41 -1.34 -5.02 -1.56
N ALA A 42 -2.14 -5.56 -2.45
CA ALA A 42 -3.44 -4.99 -2.85
C ALA A 42 -4.53 -6.03 -2.72
N TYR A 43 -5.72 -5.60 -2.33
CA TYR A 43 -6.87 -6.47 -2.13
C TYR A 43 -8.17 -5.82 -2.61
N PHE A 44 -9.08 -6.65 -3.09
CA PHE A 44 -10.41 -6.23 -3.52
C PHE A 44 -11.45 -7.28 -3.15
N SER A 45 -12.62 -6.80 -2.74
CA SER A 45 -13.85 -7.60 -2.74
C SER A 45 -14.64 -7.17 -3.99
N MET A 46 -14.68 -8.03 -5.01
CA MET A 46 -15.19 -7.68 -6.33
C MET A 46 -16.34 -8.59 -6.78
N LYS A 47 -17.14 -8.10 -7.69
CA LYS A 47 -18.14 -8.90 -8.38
C LYS A 47 -17.45 -9.83 -9.38
N PRO A 48 -17.82 -11.12 -9.48
CA PRO A 48 -17.19 -12.07 -10.38
C PRO A 48 -17.11 -11.58 -11.84
N GLU A 49 -18.21 -10.99 -12.34
CA GLU A 49 -18.31 -10.47 -13.71
C GLU A 49 -17.41 -9.24 -13.98
N LYS A 50 -16.87 -8.62 -12.93
CA LYS A 50 -15.99 -7.45 -13.01
C LYS A 50 -14.53 -7.77 -12.63
N ALA A 51 -14.23 -9.05 -12.38
CA ALA A 51 -12.92 -9.46 -11.88
C ALA A 51 -11.79 -9.06 -12.84
N ASP A 52 -11.94 -9.31 -14.12
CA ASP A 52 -10.91 -9.00 -15.13
C ASP A 52 -10.64 -7.51 -15.24
N VAL A 53 -11.70 -6.69 -15.19
CA VAL A 53 -11.57 -5.22 -15.23
C VAL A 53 -10.82 -4.71 -14.01
N ALA A 54 -11.18 -5.17 -12.80
CA ALA A 54 -10.52 -4.77 -11.56
C ALA A 54 -9.04 -5.20 -11.53
N LEU A 55 -8.74 -6.43 -11.95
CA LEU A 55 -7.38 -6.94 -12.02
C LEU A 55 -6.52 -6.19 -13.05
N GLN A 56 -7.11 -5.82 -14.18
CA GLN A 56 -6.39 -5.03 -15.19
C GLN A 56 -6.06 -3.64 -14.65
N ILE A 57 -7.03 -2.93 -14.07
CA ILE A 57 -6.80 -1.62 -13.44
C ILE A 57 -5.70 -1.71 -12.39
N MET A 58 -5.73 -2.75 -11.53
CA MET A 58 -4.71 -2.95 -10.51
C MET A 58 -3.30 -3.02 -11.11
N ARG A 59 -3.12 -3.83 -12.14
CA ARG A 59 -1.83 -4.03 -12.80
C ARG A 59 -1.34 -2.75 -13.47
N ASP A 60 -2.23 -2.08 -14.19
CA ASP A 60 -1.89 -0.86 -14.93
C ASP A 60 -1.49 0.27 -13.98
N GLU A 61 -2.19 0.41 -12.84
CA GLU A 61 -1.91 1.50 -11.90
C GLU A 61 -0.60 1.30 -11.12
N VAL A 62 -0.20 0.08 -10.84
CA VAL A 62 1.14 -0.19 -10.28
C VAL A 62 2.22 0.19 -11.31
N VAL A 63 2.03 -0.16 -12.58
CA VAL A 63 2.96 0.20 -13.67
C VAL A 63 2.95 1.72 -13.89
N ASN A 64 1.80 2.38 -13.85
CA ASN A 64 1.71 3.84 -13.97
C ASN A 64 2.45 4.55 -12.83
N LEU A 65 2.26 4.10 -11.59
CA LEU A 65 2.95 4.66 -10.43
C LEU A 65 4.48 4.47 -10.51
N SER A 66 4.95 3.38 -11.10
CA SER A 66 6.38 3.16 -11.33
C SER A 66 6.99 4.12 -12.36
N LYS A 67 6.17 4.65 -13.27
CA LYS A 67 6.60 5.62 -14.28
C LYS A 67 6.55 7.05 -13.74
N GLN A 68 5.45 7.38 -13.07
CA GLN A 68 5.20 8.73 -12.56
C GLN A 68 4.26 8.71 -11.37
N CYS A 69 4.66 9.36 -10.29
CA CYS A 69 3.83 9.61 -9.12
C CYS A 69 3.28 11.04 -9.20
N ASP A 70 1.97 11.19 -9.03
CA ASP A 70 1.32 12.51 -8.96
C ASP A 70 1.73 13.26 -7.68
N ALA A 71 2.27 14.46 -7.83
CA ALA A 71 2.77 15.27 -6.73
C ALA A 71 1.65 15.74 -5.79
N SER A 72 0.45 16.04 -6.33
CA SER A 72 -0.69 16.50 -5.52
C SER A 72 -1.24 15.35 -4.68
N MET A 73 -1.28 14.14 -5.22
CA MET A 73 -1.67 12.94 -4.51
C MET A 73 -0.67 12.59 -3.42
N LEU A 74 0.63 12.69 -3.71
CA LEU A 74 1.68 12.48 -2.70
C LEU A 74 1.55 13.49 -1.56
N ALA A 75 1.27 14.76 -1.84
CA ALA A 75 1.07 15.78 -0.81
C ALA A 75 -0.09 15.43 0.12
N LYS A 76 -1.24 15.02 -0.42
CA LYS A 76 -2.39 14.55 0.38
C LYS A 76 -2.06 13.34 1.26
N VAL A 77 -1.30 12.38 0.70
CA VAL A 77 -0.88 11.20 1.46
C VAL A 77 0.08 11.57 2.58
N LYS A 78 1.01 12.50 2.35
CA LYS A 78 1.92 12.98 3.42
C LYS A 78 1.17 13.66 4.56
N GLU A 79 0.20 14.50 4.25
CA GLU A 79 -0.65 15.17 5.24
C GLU A 79 -1.44 14.13 6.06
N TYR A 80 -2.08 13.17 5.39
CA TYR A 80 -2.79 12.08 6.02
C TYR A 80 -1.87 11.28 6.97
N MET A 81 -0.70 10.84 6.49
CA MET A 81 0.24 10.06 7.29
C MET A 81 0.82 10.83 8.48
N ALA A 82 1.03 12.13 8.34
CA ALA A 82 1.48 12.98 9.45
C ALA A 82 0.40 13.08 10.54
N LYS A 83 -0.86 13.25 10.15
CA LYS A 83 -2.00 13.27 11.08
C LYS A 83 -2.20 11.92 11.77
N GLU A 84 -2.18 10.83 11.02
CA GLU A 84 -2.27 9.47 11.57
C GLU A 84 -1.17 9.20 12.59
N ALA A 85 0.05 9.68 12.34
CA ALA A 85 1.16 9.54 13.28
C ALA A 85 0.88 10.27 14.60
N ASP A 86 0.27 11.46 14.56
CA ASP A 86 -0.11 12.20 15.77
C ASP A 86 -1.21 11.47 16.56
N ASP A 87 -2.19 10.95 15.85
CA ASP A 87 -3.31 10.23 16.48
C ASP A 87 -2.84 8.87 17.05
N ALA A 88 -1.91 8.19 16.39
CA ALA A 88 -1.35 6.93 16.85
C ALA A 88 -0.68 7.04 18.23
N THR A 89 -0.02 8.16 18.52
CA THR A 89 0.67 8.38 19.83
C THR A 89 -0.28 8.38 21.03
N LYS A 90 -1.58 8.50 20.81
CA LYS A 90 -2.62 8.43 21.86
C LYS A 90 -2.97 6.98 22.25
N SER A 91 -2.45 5.99 21.52
CA SER A 91 -2.79 4.59 21.69
C SER A 91 -1.68 3.83 22.43
N ASN A 92 -2.07 3.06 23.47
CA ASN A 92 -1.14 2.15 24.14
C ASN A 92 -0.57 1.06 23.21
N GLY A 93 -1.39 0.58 22.24
CA GLY A 93 -0.96 -0.39 21.24
C GLY A 93 0.17 0.12 20.37
N TYR A 94 0.11 1.38 19.97
CA TYR A 94 1.19 2.03 19.24
C TYR A 94 2.51 2.00 20.02
N TRP A 95 2.49 2.46 21.27
CA TRP A 95 3.69 2.48 22.11
C TRP A 95 4.21 1.08 22.41
N GLY A 96 3.31 0.12 22.63
CA GLY A 96 3.71 -1.29 22.77
C GLY A 96 4.50 -1.79 21.55
N GLY A 97 4.06 -1.46 20.34
CA GLY A 97 4.75 -1.78 19.08
C GLY A 97 6.12 -1.09 18.97
N VAL A 98 6.17 0.23 19.21
CA VAL A 98 7.41 1.02 19.13
C VAL A 98 8.46 0.48 20.14
N ILE A 99 8.06 0.31 21.39
CA ILE A 99 8.95 -0.16 22.47
C ILE A 99 9.43 -1.59 22.18
N SER A 100 8.52 -2.49 21.80
CA SER A 100 8.88 -3.87 21.47
C SER A 100 9.87 -3.95 20.31
N THR A 101 9.68 -3.13 19.26
CA THR A 101 10.58 -3.06 18.11
C THR A 101 11.96 -2.52 18.50
N TRP A 102 11.99 -1.50 19.33
CA TRP A 102 13.25 -0.96 19.86
C TRP A 102 14.02 -2.01 20.67
N TYR A 103 13.37 -2.70 21.63
CA TYR A 103 14.04 -3.70 22.45
C TYR A 103 14.49 -4.93 21.67
N ARG A 104 13.74 -5.34 20.66
CA ARG A 104 14.07 -6.55 19.87
C ARG A 104 15.13 -6.30 18.81
N TYR A 105 15.06 -5.14 18.15
CA TYR A 105 15.80 -4.90 16.91
C TYR A 105 16.65 -3.63 16.92
N GLY A 106 16.56 -2.79 17.97
CA GLY A 106 17.26 -1.50 18.05
C GLY A 106 16.74 -0.46 17.05
N ILE A 107 15.52 -0.65 16.51
CA ILE A 107 14.95 0.20 15.46
C ILE A 107 13.95 1.18 16.08
N ASP A 108 14.22 2.48 15.89
CA ASP A 108 13.31 3.55 16.26
C ASP A 108 12.28 3.81 15.16
N LEU A 109 11.04 3.38 15.40
CA LEU A 109 9.92 3.59 14.47
C LEU A 109 9.20 4.92 14.69
N HIS A 110 9.54 5.68 15.74
CA HIS A 110 8.79 6.87 16.15
C HIS A 110 9.48 8.17 15.79
N THR A 111 10.69 8.40 16.29
CA THR A 111 11.34 9.73 16.34
C THR A 111 11.45 10.40 14.97
N ASN A 112 11.84 9.67 13.95
CA ASN A 112 12.08 10.22 12.61
C ASN A 112 10.94 9.99 11.62
N TYR A 113 9.83 9.37 12.03
CA TYR A 113 8.77 8.95 11.10
C TYR A 113 8.24 10.11 10.23
N LYS A 114 7.81 11.21 10.85
CA LYS A 114 7.28 12.38 10.11
C LYS A 114 8.32 13.01 9.18
N ALA A 115 9.57 13.10 9.63
CA ALA A 115 10.66 13.63 8.82
C ALA A 115 10.94 12.73 7.59
N LEU A 116 10.87 11.41 7.75
CA LEU A 116 11.01 10.45 6.66
C LEU A 116 9.84 10.54 5.67
N VAL A 117 8.61 10.69 6.15
CA VAL A 117 7.44 10.93 5.30
C VAL A 117 7.60 12.24 4.52
N ALA A 118 8.00 13.32 5.19
CA ALA A 118 8.18 14.63 4.56
C ALA A 118 9.26 14.64 3.45
N LYS A 119 10.31 13.84 3.60
CA LYS A 119 11.40 13.71 2.61
C LYS A 119 11.02 12.98 1.32
N GLN A 120 9.91 12.23 1.31
CA GLN A 120 9.51 11.49 0.11
C GLN A 120 9.21 12.45 -1.05
N THR A 121 9.65 12.08 -2.24
CA THR A 121 9.39 12.82 -3.49
C THR A 121 8.61 11.94 -4.47
N PRO A 122 7.92 12.50 -5.47
CA PRO A 122 7.30 11.71 -6.53
C PRO A 122 8.26 10.73 -7.17
N GLU A 123 9.49 11.17 -7.40
CA GLU A 123 10.55 10.34 -7.97
C GLU A 123 10.95 9.19 -7.05
N SER A 124 11.12 9.43 -5.73
CA SER A 124 11.45 8.37 -4.77
C SER A 124 10.38 7.28 -4.73
N ILE A 125 9.10 7.66 -4.80
CA ILE A 125 7.98 6.72 -4.84
C ILE A 125 7.98 5.90 -6.13
N SER A 126 8.14 6.55 -7.28
CA SER A 126 8.16 5.87 -8.58
C SER A 126 9.34 4.91 -8.69
N ASN A 127 10.53 5.31 -8.27
CA ASN A 127 11.71 4.47 -8.26
C ASN A 127 11.55 3.25 -7.33
N PHE A 128 10.97 3.43 -6.16
CA PHE A 128 10.66 2.33 -5.24
C PHE A 128 9.74 1.29 -5.87
N VAL A 129 8.64 1.73 -6.52
CA VAL A 129 7.71 0.80 -7.20
C VAL A 129 8.38 0.13 -8.40
N LYS A 130 9.23 0.86 -9.13
CA LYS A 130 10.01 0.32 -10.26
C LYS A 130 10.95 -0.80 -9.82
N GLU A 131 11.63 -0.66 -8.68
CA GLU A 131 12.50 -1.72 -8.15
C GLU A 131 11.69 -2.95 -7.70
N ILE A 132 10.51 -2.77 -7.09
CA ILE A 132 9.61 -3.89 -6.77
C ILE A 132 9.20 -4.65 -8.04
N LEU A 133 8.80 -3.94 -9.10
CA LEU A 133 8.42 -4.56 -10.37
C LEU A 133 9.58 -5.30 -11.02
N LYS A 134 10.80 -4.72 -10.96
CA LYS A 134 12.02 -5.31 -11.50
C LYS A 134 12.41 -6.60 -10.77
N ALA A 135 12.15 -6.70 -9.48
CA ALA A 135 12.41 -7.92 -8.70
C ALA A 135 11.59 -9.11 -9.18
N GLY A 136 10.48 -8.89 -9.88
CA GLY A 136 9.70 -9.93 -10.56
C GLY A 136 8.87 -10.85 -9.66
N ASN A 137 8.98 -10.71 -8.34
CA ASN A 137 8.24 -11.53 -7.37
C ASN A 137 6.79 -11.05 -7.26
N ARG A 138 5.90 -11.73 -7.97
CA ARG A 138 4.46 -11.40 -7.94
C ARG A 138 3.62 -12.64 -7.67
N ILE A 139 2.74 -12.53 -6.69
CA ILE A 139 1.72 -13.55 -6.38
C ILE A 139 0.35 -12.90 -6.59
N GLN A 140 -0.53 -13.58 -7.30
CA GLN A 140 -1.91 -13.20 -7.47
C GLN A 140 -2.80 -14.37 -7.05
N VAL A 141 -3.72 -14.11 -6.14
CA VAL A 141 -4.74 -15.09 -5.70
C VAL A 141 -6.10 -14.51 -6.02
N THR A 142 -6.93 -15.28 -6.71
CA THR A 142 -8.32 -14.92 -7.01
C THR A 142 -9.22 -16.03 -6.51
N MET A 143 -10.11 -15.71 -5.56
CA MET A 143 -11.14 -16.62 -5.09
C MET A 143 -12.46 -16.32 -5.82
N MET A 144 -13.01 -17.32 -6.46
CA MET A 144 -14.30 -17.23 -7.14
C MET A 144 -15.32 -18.06 -6.36
N PRO A 145 -16.61 -17.65 -6.36
CA PRO A 145 -17.64 -18.50 -5.77
C PRO A 145 -17.72 -19.84 -6.51
N ASP A 146 -18.05 -20.91 -5.78
CA ASP A 146 -18.33 -22.21 -6.40
C ASP A 146 -19.45 -22.05 -7.42
N GLN A 147 -19.23 -22.57 -8.63
CA GLN A 147 -20.31 -22.70 -9.58
C GLN A 147 -21.27 -23.75 -9.00
N GLU A 148 -22.46 -23.32 -8.58
CA GLU A 148 -23.51 -24.28 -8.21
C GLU A 148 -23.65 -25.28 -9.37
N LYS A 149 -23.35 -26.56 -9.08
CA LYS A 149 -23.67 -27.64 -9.99
C LYS A 149 -25.18 -27.64 -10.14
N LYS A 150 -25.69 -27.07 -11.23
CA LYS A 150 -27.08 -27.21 -11.65
C LYS A 150 -27.36 -28.67 -12.04
#